data_86734729c0663f7ee2f7e12182a0a471
#
_entry.id   86734729c0663f7ee2f7e12182a0a471
#
_cell.length_a   1.000
_cell.length_b   1.000
_cell.length_c   1.000
_cell.angle_alpha   90.00
_cell.angle_beta   90.00
_cell.angle_gamma   90.00
#
_symmetry.space_group_name_H-M   'P 1'
#
loop_
_entity.id
_entity.type
_entity.pdbx_description
1 polymer ?
#
loop_
_entity_poly.entity_id
_entity_poly.type
_entity_poly.pdbx_seq_one_letter_code
_entity_poly.pdbx_strand_id
1 'polypeptide(L)'
;MVRESFYPWKRMLPTDLLIHRQQGEAILPKYLPLTTANLTIATDLIACVRNWVGKTQGDLDRQLLELEGDSPDYRTKRGLAYLLKSAHCTFEVISPLDPEQLRQRVFSWAAQTVPSPQSSQHTLHQLAEFLSQELDHEISPQQIRQGLYADLAENRILNQFDQPTPEALVHRYNLAQVQGIFYKASQIVITVHRNDPGEYKLLFRYLKLFQLMAYIEGDADHGFTITIDGPVSLFGGSTRYGLAIAKLLPALLHVTRWSLTATLQTKDAYTRSLRTRHFTLEPNGRLVSHYPPSKPYDSMLEQSFADRWATLKTEWKLEREVDLIPIPGSVMIPDFRLIHPDGRSFLLEIVGYWRPEYLKKKFAQVWRSGCDHLILAISERLNLEKAGVKISDTPARIVWFKDKLQPKAVLDVLLK
;
A
#
# COMPACT_ATOMS: atom_id res chain seq x y z
N MET A 1 17.59 -8.40 -10.61
CA MET A 1 17.00 -8.29 -9.26
C MET A 1 16.44 -6.89 -9.10
N VAL A 2 15.12 -6.75 -9.19
CA VAL A 2 14.43 -5.47 -8.96
C VAL A 2 14.41 -5.27 -7.45
N ARG A 3 15.14 -4.28 -6.95
CA ARG A 3 15.00 -3.80 -5.57
C ARG A 3 13.54 -3.46 -5.36
N GLU A 4 12.82 -4.28 -4.59
CA GLU A 4 11.52 -3.88 -4.05
C GLU A 4 11.74 -2.62 -3.22
N SER A 5 11.41 -1.46 -3.81
CA SER A 5 11.57 -0.18 -3.15
C SER A 5 10.84 -0.20 -1.81
N PHE A 6 11.54 0.26 -0.79
CA PHE A 6 11.08 0.43 0.58
C PHE A 6 9.83 1.31 0.60
N TYR A 7 8.66 0.69 0.66
CA TYR A 7 7.40 1.38 0.90
C TYR A 7 6.95 1.05 2.32
N PRO A 8 7.11 1.97 3.31
CA PRO A 8 6.77 1.73 4.73
C PRO A 8 5.31 1.41 5.01
N TRP A 9 4.44 1.46 3.98
CA TRP A 9 3.00 1.19 4.11
C TRP A 9 2.58 -0.26 3.90
N LYS A 10 3.51 -1.21 3.75
CA LYS A 10 3.19 -2.59 3.33
C LYS A 10 2.44 -3.42 4.37
N ARG A 11 2.44 -3.06 5.66
CA ARG A 11 1.78 -3.90 6.69
C ARG A 11 1.05 -3.08 7.73
N MET A 12 -0.23 -3.37 7.89
CA MET A 12 -1.09 -2.82 8.92
C MET A 12 -1.30 -3.84 10.02
N LEU A 13 -1.78 -3.38 11.18
CA LEU A 13 -2.05 -4.28 12.30
C LEU A 13 -3.01 -5.38 11.90
N PRO A 14 -2.72 -6.65 12.24
CA PRO A 14 -3.67 -7.76 12.19
C PRO A 14 -4.90 -7.46 13.03
N THR A 15 -6.03 -8.04 12.66
CA THR A 15 -7.33 -7.75 13.30
C THR A 15 -7.40 -8.15 14.77
N ASP A 16 -6.64 -9.15 15.19
CA ASP A 16 -6.52 -9.62 16.58
C ASP A 16 -5.73 -8.64 17.48
N LEU A 17 -4.91 -7.77 16.89
CA LEU A 17 -4.18 -6.72 17.60
C LEU A 17 -4.90 -5.35 17.62
N LEU A 18 -6.06 -5.27 16.99
CA LEU A 18 -6.88 -4.06 17.04
C LEU A 18 -7.61 -3.97 18.39
N ILE A 19 -7.46 -2.81 19.06
CA ILE A 19 -8.09 -2.54 20.34
C ILE A 19 -9.06 -1.38 20.17
N HIS A 20 -10.35 -1.65 20.38
CA HIS A 20 -11.40 -0.64 20.31
C HIS A 20 -12.44 -0.86 21.41
N ARG A 21 -13.12 0.21 21.76
CA ARG A 21 -14.29 0.19 22.67
C ARG A 21 -15.56 0.34 21.83
N GLN A 22 -16.63 -0.22 22.33
CA GLN A 22 -17.98 0.03 21.81
C GLN A 22 -18.72 0.91 22.81
N GLN A 23 -19.35 1.97 22.31
CA GLN A 23 -20.20 2.86 23.07
C GLN A 23 -21.50 3.07 22.28
N GLY A 24 -22.55 2.36 22.65
CA GLY A 24 -23.75 2.28 21.84
C GLY A 24 -23.43 1.72 20.44
N GLU A 25 -23.74 2.49 19.41
CA GLU A 25 -23.42 2.13 18.01
C GLU A 25 -22.04 2.64 17.56
N ALA A 26 -21.35 3.44 18.37
CA ALA A 26 -20.05 3.97 18.04
C ALA A 26 -18.90 2.99 18.35
N ILE A 27 -17.92 2.96 17.47
CA ILE A 27 -16.63 2.29 17.70
C ILE A 27 -15.57 3.36 17.96
N LEU A 28 -14.85 3.20 19.05
CA LEU A 28 -13.80 4.13 19.48
C LEU A 28 -12.47 3.39 19.56
N PRO A 29 -11.45 3.74 18.76
CA PRO A 29 -10.11 3.15 18.86
C PRO A 29 -9.46 3.51 20.19
N LYS A 30 -8.67 2.60 20.75
CA LYS A 30 -7.87 2.90 21.92
C LYS A 30 -6.55 3.53 21.48
N TYR A 31 -6.44 4.83 21.66
CA TYR A 31 -5.18 5.54 21.42
C TYR A 31 -4.19 5.31 22.56
N LEU A 32 -2.92 5.22 22.20
CA LEU A 32 -1.80 5.17 23.12
C LEU A 32 -1.25 6.60 23.31
N PRO A 33 -1.38 7.20 24.52
CA PRO A 33 -0.85 8.55 24.76
C PRO A 33 0.68 8.52 24.84
N LEU A 34 1.32 9.68 24.57
CA LEU A 34 2.77 9.86 24.68
C LEU A 34 3.20 10.07 26.14
N THR A 35 2.89 9.10 27.01
CA THR A 35 3.35 9.09 28.41
C THR A 35 4.74 8.49 28.51
N THR A 36 5.47 8.84 29.56
CA THR A 36 6.78 8.26 29.85
C THR A 36 6.74 6.73 29.81
N ALA A 37 5.74 6.10 30.42
CA ALA A 37 5.59 4.65 30.43
C ALA A 37 5.47 4.05 29.01
N ASN A 38 4.65 4.63 28.14
CA ASN A 38 4.46 4.16 26.77
C ASN A 38 5.69 4.41 25.89
N LEU A 39 6.38 5.53 26.11
CA LEU A 39 7.64 5.83 25.44
C LEU A 39 8.76 4.89 25.88
N THR A 40 8.80 4.52 27.16
CA THR A 40 9.75 3.50 27.67
C THR A 40 9.52 2.15 26.97
N ILE A 41 8.27 1.68 26.88
CA ILE A 41 7.93 0.45 26.14
C ILE A 41 8.43 0.51 24.70
N ALA A 42 8.17 1.63 24.02
CA ALA A 42 8.62 1.81 22.64
C ALA A 42 10.17 1.82 22.54
N THR A 43 10.84 2.48 23.48
CA THR A 43 12.31 2.54 23.56
C THR A 43 12.93 1.15 23.77
N ASP A 44 12.37 0.35 24.68
CA ASP A 44 12.85 -1.00 24.96
C ASP A 44 12.70 -1.93 23.76
N LEU A 45 11.56 -1.85 23.05
CA LEU A 45 11.34 -2.61 21.82
C LEU A 45 12.32 -2.19 20.72
N ILE A 46 12.56 -0.90 20.53
CA ILE A 46 13.51 -0.37 19.55
C ILE A 46 14.95 -0.82 19.90
N ALA A 47 15.34 -0.74 21.15
CA ALA A 47 16.64 -1.19 21.63
C ALA A 47 16.82 -2.71 21.41
N CYS A 48 15.79 -3.50 21.71
CA CYS A 48 15.78 -4.92 21.43
C CYS A 48 16.09 -5.19 19.95
N VAL A 49 15.31 -4.63 19.01
CA VAL A 49 15.50 -4.85 17.56
C VAL A 49 16.90 -4.41 17.12
N ARG A 50 17.37 -3.25 17.56
CA ARG A 50 18.72 -2.76 17.23
C ARG A 50 19.83 -3.75 17.63
N ASN A 51 19.72 -4.37 18.81
CA ASN A 51 20.71 -5.33 19.32
C ASN A 51 20.63 -6.69 18.62
N TRP A 52 19.61 -6.92 17.79
CA TRP A 52 19.39 -8.15 17.04
C TRP A 52 19.78 -8.06 15.55
N VAL A 53 20.29 -6.93 15.08
CA VAL A 53 20.86 -6.83 13.72
C VAL A 53 21.99 -7.85 13.56
N GLY A 54 21.99 -8.58 12.47
CA GLY A 54 22.90 -9.70 12.19
C GLY A 54 22.47 -11.06 12.76
N LYS A 55 21.34 -11.14 13.47
CA LYS A 55 20.81 -12.38 14.05
C LYS A 55 19.54 -12.84 13.32
N THR A 56 19.05 -14.04 13.64
CA THR A 56 17.89 -14.63 12.97
C THR A 56 16.58 -13.95 13.38
N GLN A 57 15.60 -14.00 12.47
CA GLN A 57 14.25 -13.51 12.76
C GLN A 57 13.58 -14.29 13.89
N GLY A 58 13.82 -15.61 13.98
CA GLY A 58 13.27 -16.44 15.04
C GLY A 58 13.80 -16.09 16.43
N ASP A 59 15.09 -15.74 16.53
CA ASP A 59 15.67 -15.27 17.78
C ASP A 59 15.09 -13.91 18.20
N LEU A 60 14.95 -12.99 17.23
CA LEU A 60 14.28 -11.71 17.48
C LEU A 60 12.84 -11.91 17.96
N ASP A 61 12.08 -12.79 17.31
CA ASP A 61 10.68 -13.04 17.66
C ASP A 61 10.56 -13.61 19.10
N ARG A 62 11.47 -14.47 19.53
CA ARG A 62 11.54 -14.95 20.93
C ARG A 62 11.81 -13.81 21.91
N GLN A 63 12.76 -12.94 21.61
CA GLN A 63 13.09 -11.81 22.49
C GLN A 63 11.96 -10.78 22.58
N LEU A 64 11.29 -10.50 21.49
CA LEU A 64 10.11 -9.63 21.49
C LEU A 64 8.95 -10.24 22.31
N LEU A 65 8.78 -11.56 22.27
CA LEU A 65 7.80 -12.29 23.08
C LEU A 65 8.13 -12.23 24.58
N GLU A 66 9.42 -12.34 24.94
CA GLU A 66 9.87 -12.18 26.32
C GLU A 66 9.60 -10.75 26.84
N LEU A 67 9.85 -9.72 26.05
CA LEU A 67 9.53 -8.33 26.40
C LEU A 67 8.02 -8.06 26.49
N GLU A 68 7.21 -8.79 25.73
CA GLU A 68 5.76 -8.70 25.83
C GLU A 68 5.27 -9.14 27.23
N GLY A 69 5.76 -10.30 27.68
CA GLY A 69 5.41 -10.88 28.98
C GLY A 69 3.91 -11.15 29.15
N ASP A 70 3.51 -11.50 30.35
CA ASP A 70 2.11 -11.82 30.71
C ASP A 70 1.32 -10.59 31.21
N SER A 71 1.69 -9.38 30.76
CA SER A 71 1.04 -8.15 31.22
C SER A 71 -0.30 -7.89 30.51
N PRO A 72 -1.26 -7.18 31.13
CA PRO A 72 -2.57 -6.89 30.53
C PRO A 72 -2.49 -6.06 29.24
N ASP A 73 -1.36 -5.39 29.00
CA ASP A 73 -1.08 -4.58 27.81
C ASP A 73 -0.31 -5.34 26.72
N TYR A 74 -0.21 -6.68 26.82
CA TYR A 74 0.51 -7.54 25.87
C TYR A 74 0.10 -7.27 24.41
N ARG A 75 -1.20 -7.01 24.14
CA ARG A 75 -1.68 -6.70 22.77
C ARG A 75 -1.09 -5.39 22.23
N THR A 76 -0.89 -4.40 23.11
CA THR A 76 -0.26 -3.13 22.76
C THR A 76 1.22 -3.35 22.42
N LYS A 77 1.94 -4.06 23.29
CA LYS A 77 3.37 -4.38 23.08
C LYS A 77 3.56 -5.20 21.80
N ARG A 78 2.74 -6.24 21.58
CA ARG A 78 2.77 -7.05 20.36
C ARG A 78 2.46 -6.23 19.12
N GLY A 79 1.50 -5.30 19.20
CA GLY A 79 1.16 -4.39 18.11
C GLY A 79 2.29 -3.43 17.75
N LEU A 80 2.97 -2.84 18.75
CA LEU A 80 4.15 -2.01 18.55
C LEU A 80 5.30 -2.81 17.94
N ALA A 81 5.60 -4.00 18.48
CA ALA A 81 6.64 -4.89 17.97
C ALA A 81 6.37 -5.34 16.54
N TYR A 82 5.10 -5.67 16.21
CA TYR A 82 4.69 -6.02 14.86
C TYR A 82 4.93 -4.88 13.86
N LEU A 83 4.53 -3.65 14.21
CA LEU A 83 4.74 -2.49 13.34
C LEU A 83 6.23 -2.17 13.20
N LEU A 84 6.99 -2.23 14.29
CA LEU A 84 8.44 -2.02 14.28
C LEU A 84 9.12 -3.02 13.34
N LYS A 85 8.85 -4.32 13.51
CA LYS A 85 9.42 -5.37 12.66
C LYS A 85 9.00 -5.23 11.20
N SER A 86 7.71 -4.97 10.95
CA SER A 86 7.18 -4.98 9.60
C SER A 86 7.49 -3.72 8.77
N ALA A 87 7.71 -2.58 9.42
CA ALA A 87 7.95 -1.30 8.75
C ALA A 87 9.41 -0.90 8.71
N HIS A 88 10.22 -1.35 9.69
CA HIS A 88 11.56 -0.85 9.92
C HIS A 88 12.66 -1.91 9.81
N CYS A 89 12.31 -3.21 9.65
CA CYS A 89 13.28 -4.29 9.54
C CYS A 89 13.30 -4.85 8.12
N THR A 90 14.50 -5.12 7.62
CA THR A 90 14.75 -5.88 6.39
C THR A 90 15.43 -7.18 6.74
N PHE A 91 14.82 -8.30 6.30
CA PHE A 91 15.35 -9.64 6.52
C PHE A 91 15.81 -10.23 5.19
N GLU A 92 16.97 -10.88 5.22
CA GLU A 92 17.58 -11.49 4.05
C GLU A 92 17.79 -12.99 4.24
N VAL A 93 17.75 -13.72 3.12
CA VAL A 93 18.14 -15.13 3.04
C VAL A 93 19.64 -15.18 2.79
N ILE A 94 20.40 -15.68 3.77
CA ILE A 94 21.84 -15.82 3.64
C ILE A 94 22.16 -17.30 3.40
N SER A 95 22.57 -17.60 2.18
CA SER A 95 22.92 -18.95 1.74
C SER A 95 23.93 -18.87 0.59
N PRO A 96 24.91 -19.81 0.49
CA PRO A 96 25.87 -19.83 -0.61
C PRO A 96 25.23 -20.09 -1.98
N LEU A 97 24.10 -20.80 -2.01
CA LEU A 97 23.26 -21.05 -3.18
C LEU A 97 21.80 -20.74 -2.83
N ASP A 98 20.91 -20.79 -3.82
CA ASP A 98 19.49 -20.86 -3.53
C ASP A 98 19.20 -22.05 -2.58
N PRO A 99 18.48 -21.84 -1.46
CA PRO A 99 18.31 -22.87 -0.44
C PRO A 99 17.69 -24.18 -0.97
N GLU A 100 16.81 -24.10 -1.96
CA GLU A 100 16.23 -25.31 -2.58
C GLU A 100 17.29 -26.09 -3.35
N GLN A 101 18.10 -25.41 -4.14
CA GLN A 101 19.23 -26.04 -4.88
C GLN A 101 20.27 -26.58 -3.92
N LEU A 102 20.55 -25.86 -2.82
CA LEU A 102 21.47 -26.31 -1.79
C LEU A 102 20.99 -27.61 -1.15
N ARG A 103 19.68 -27.69 -0.78
CA ARG A 103 19.08 -28.92 -0.25
C ARG A 103 19.21 -30.10 -1.25
N GLN A 104 18.91 -29.85 -2.51
CA GLN A 104 19.02 -30.90 -3.53
C GLN A 104 20.45 -31.44 -3.60
N ARG A 105 21.47 -30.59 -3.61
CA ARG A 105 22.89 -31.02 -3.66
C ARG A 105 23.28 -31.75 -2.39
N VAL A 106 23.02 -31.22 -1.22
CA VAL A 106 23.37 -31.83 0.07
C VAL A 106 22.72 -33.22 0.20
N PHE A 107 21.43 -33.34 -0.10
CA PHE A 107 20.74 -34.63 0.01
C PHE A 107 21.16 -35.66 -1.05
N SER A 108 21.47 -35.22 -2.25
CA SER A 108 22.01 -36.12 -3.30
C SER A 108 23.39 -36.69 -2.91
N TRP A 109 24.23 -35.88 -2.28
CA TRP A 109 25.52 -36.33 -1.76
C TRP A 109 25.37 -37.23 -0.52
N ALA A 110 24.51 -36.85 0.41
CA ALA A 110 24.26 -37.63 1.62
C ALA A 110 23.65 -39.00 1.33
N ALA A 111 22.84 -39.13 0.27
CA ALA A 111 22.21 -40.40 -0.12
C ALA A 111 23.24 -41.47 -0.58
N GLN A 112 24.49 -41.08 -0.85
CA GLN A 112 25.57 -42.02 -1.27
C GLN A 112 26.26 -42.65 -0.07
N THR A 113 25.97 -42.27 1.15
CA THR A 113 26.61 -42.71 2.39
C THR A 113 25.60 -43.22 3.41
N VAL A 114 26.06 -44.16 4.29
CA VAL A 114 25.22 -44.58 5.41
C VAL A 114 25.04 -43.40 6.40
N PRO A 115 23.82 -43.06 6.79
CA PRO A 115 23.60 -41.92 7.67
C PRO A 115 24.26 -42.10 9.04
N SER A 116 25.14 -41.17 9.41
CA SER A 116 25.77 -41.05 10.73
C SER A 116 26.18 -39.61 10.96
N PRO A 117 26.39 -39.16 12.21
CA PRO A 117 26.90 -37.81 12.48
C PRO A 117 28.21 -37.52 11.78
N GLN A 118 29.11 -38.52 11.71
CA GLN A 118 30.43 -38.42 11.06
C GLN A 118 30.30 -38.32 9.53
N SER A 119 29.46 -39.16 8.91
CA SER A 119 29.22 -39.08 7.48
C SER A 119 28.56 -37.77 7.06
N SER A 120 27.64 -37.23 7.88
CA SER A 120 27.02 -35.93 7.65
C SER A 120 28.03 -34.77 7.68
N GLN A 121 28.96 -34.76 8.67
CA GLN A 121 30.04 -33.78 8.70
C GLN A 121 30.96 -33.90 7.50
N HIS A 122 31.35 -35.11 7.14
CA HIS A 122 32.21 -35.39 5.97
C HIS A 122 31.56 -34.90 4.66
N THR A 123 30.26 -35.17 4.48
CA THR A 123 29.51 -34.72 3.32
C THR A 123 29.50 -33.19 3.24
N LEU A 124 29.27 -32.48 4.37
CA LEU A 124 29.30 -31.02 4.40
C LEU A 124 30.68 -30.45 4.06
N HIS A 125 31.76 -31.07 4.54
CA HIS A 125 33.13 -30.63 4.19
C HIS A 125 33.44 -30.84 2.70
N GLN A 126 33.17 -32.01 2.13
CA GLN A 126 33.38 -32.28 0.72
C GLN A 126 32.56 -31.32 -0.15
N LEU A 127 31.29 -31.10 0.19
CA LEU A 127 30.44 -30.17 -0.55
C LEU A 127 30.93 -28.74 -0.42
N ALA A 128 31.46 -28.32 0.74
CA ALA A 128 32.04 -27.01 0.93
C ALA A 128 33.26 -26.76 0.04
N GLU A 129 34.17 -27.74 -0.04
CA GLU A 129 35.32 -27.70 -0.96
C GLU A 129 34.86 -27.62 -2.43
N PHE A 130 33.91 -28.46 -2.81
CA PHE A 130 33.36 -28.46 -4.17
C PHE A 130 32.71 -27.12 -4.55
N LEU A 131 31.84 -26.59 -3.68
CA LEU A 131 31.16 -25.31 -3.92
C LEU A 131 32.14 -24.13 -3.90
N SER A 132 33.20 -24.20 -3.06
CA SER A 132 34.22 -23.16 -3.04
C SER A 132 34.99 -23.09 -4.38
N GLN A 133 35.25 -24.24 -5.01
CA GLN A 133 35.84 -24.28 -6.33
C GLN A 133 34.89 -23.83 -7.44
N GLU A 134 33.60 -24.26 -7.38
CA GLU A 134 32.59 -23.90 -8.39
C GLU A 134 32.28 -22.42 -8.39
N LEU A 135 32.20 -21.76 -7.21
CA LEU A 135 31.77 -20.36 -7.02
C LEU A 135 32.96 -19.40 -6.90
N ASP A 136 34.20 -19.90 -6.96
CA ASP A 136 35.43 -19.09 -6.86
C ASP A 136 35.49 -18.22 -5.58
N HIS A 137 34.96 -18.73 -4.46
CA HIS A 137 35.11 -18.15 -3.15
C HIS A 137 35.00 -19.20 -2.03
N GLU A 138 35.60 -18.92 -0.88
CA GLU A 138 35.61 -19.85 0.25
C GLU A 138 34.23 -20.03 0.87
N ILE A 139 33.75 -21.27 0.94
CA ILE A 139 32.50 -21.66 1.59
C ILE A 139 32.80 -22.66 2.69
N SER A 140 32.34 -22.33 3.90
CA SER A 140 32.49 -23.21 5.06
C SER A 140 31.33 -24.21 5.17
N PRO A 141 31.56 -25.38 5.79
CA PRO A 141 30.49 -26.34 6.13
C PRO A 141 29.39 -25.77 6.95
N GLN A 142 29.71 -24.76 7.78
CA GLN A 142 28.73 -24.04 8.61
C GLN A 142 27.80 -23.16 7.76
N GLN A 143 28.31 -22.48 6.74
CA GLN A 143 27.48 -21.70 5.80
C GLN A 143 26.53 -22.59 5.04
N ILE A 144 26.96 -23.80 4.64
CA ILE A 144 26.05 -24.79 4.01
C ILE A 144 24.95 -25.18 4.99
N ARG A 145 25.29 -25.53 6.23
CA ARG A 145 24.32 -25.91 7.25
C ARG A 145 23.30 -24.80 7.53
N GLN A 146 23.75 -23.58 7.65
CA GLN A 146 22.88 -22.40 7.87
C GLN A 146 22.04 -22.10 6.63
N GLY A 147 22.60 -22.27 5.43
CA GLY A 147 21.94 -22.02 4.16
C GLY A 147 20.83 -23.00 3.82
N LEU A 148 20.86 -24.24 4.33
CA LEU A 148 19.89 -25.29 3.99
C LEU A 148 18.43 -24.88 4.13
N TYR A 149 18.11 -24.10 5.17
CA TYR A 149 16.75 -23.66 5.50
C TYR A 149 16.68 -22.14 5.70
N ALA A 150 17.58 -21.39 5.08
CA ALA A 150 17.64 -19.94 5.21
C ALA A 150 16.42 -19.24 4.58
N ASP A 151 15.66 -19.90 3.71
CA ASP A 151 14.39 -19.43 3.14
C ASP A 151 13.22 -19.44 4.14
N LEU A 152 13.29 -20.26 5.20
CA LEU A 152 12.30 -20.24 6.25
C LEU A 152 12.33 -18.87 6.97
N ALA A 153 11.15 -18.34 7.28
CA ALA A 153 11.03 -17.00 7.86
C ALA A 153 11.85 -16.84 9.14
N GLU A 154 11.88 -17.86 9.99
CA GLU A 154 12.61 -17.88 11.27
C GLU A 154 14.13 -17.84 11.12
N ASN A 155 14.68 -18.33 9.98
CA ASN A 155 16.11 -18.41 9.72
C ASN A 155 16.65 -17.20 8.95
N ARG A 156 15.79 -16.33 8.46
CA ARG A 156 16.21 -15.10 7.78
C ARG A 156 16.97 -14.19 8.76
N ILE A 157 18.02 -13.55 8.27
CA ILE A 157 18.85 -12.66 9.09
C ILE A 157 18.32 -11.24 8.99
N LEU A 158 18.19 -10.57 10.14
CA LEU A 158 17.91 -9.13 10.19
C LEU A 158 19.14 -8.37 9.69
N ASN A 159 19.08 -7.92 8.43
CA ASN A 159 20.22 -7.23 7.78
C ASN A 159 20.20 -5.73 8.04
N GLN A 160 19.04 -5.10 8.00
CA GLN A 160 18.90 -3.66 8.17
C GLN A 160 17.76 -3.31 9.12
N PHE A 161 18.00 -2.33 9.97
CA PHE A 161 17.02 -1.73 10.86
C PHE A 161 17.01 -0.21 10.72
N ASP A 162 15.92 0.35 10.18
CA ASP A 162 15.68 1.79 10.10
C ASP A 162 15.04 2.26 11.40
N GLN A 163 15.86 2.66 12.36
CA GLN A 163 15.45 2.95 13.72
C GLN A 163 14.50 4.18 13.78
N PRO A 164 13.21 4.03 14.15
CA PRO A 164 12.31 5.15 14.41
C PRO A 164 12.58 5.76 15.80
N THR A 165 12.03 6.97 16.04
CA THR A 165 11.92 7.46 17.43
C THR A 165 10.78 6.75 18.16
N PRO A 166 10.81 6.70 19.51
CA PRO A 166 9.70 6.12 20.30
C PRO A 166 8.35 6.80 20.01
N GLU A 167 8.34 8.12 19.88
CA GLU A 167 7.16 8.90 19.54
C GLU A 167 6.61 8.53 18.16
N ALA A 168 7.48 8.40 17.15
CA ALA A 168 7.09 8.01 15.81
C ALA A 168 6.45 6.61 15.79
N LEU A 169 6.98 5.66 16.57
CA LEU A 169 6.41 4.33 16.70
C LEU A 169 5.02 4.36 17.36
N VAL A 170 4.83 5.16 18.43
CA VAL A 170 3.53 5.35 19.08
C VAL A 170 2.53 6.01 18.14
N HIS A 171 2.93 7.04 17.41
CA HIS A 171 2.07 7.68 16.41
C HIS A 171 1.69 6.69 15.29
N ARG A 172 2.63 5.88 14.82
CA ARG A 172 2.37 4.84 13.82
C ARG A 172 1.38 3.79 14.33
N TYR A 173 1.47 3.40 15.61
CA TYR A 173 0.54 2.49 16.27
C TYR A 173 -0.88 3.09 16.32
N ASN A 174 -1.02 4.34 16.78
CA ASN A 174 -2.32 5.01 16.84
C ASN A 174 -2.98 5.11 15.48
N LEU A 175 -2.22 5.46 14.46
CA LEU A 175 -2.71 5.50 13.09
C LEU A 175 -3.15 4.11 12.62
N ALA A 176 -2.38 3.05 12.92
CA ALA A 176 -2.70 1.69 12.52
C ALA A 176 -3.98 1.14 13.19
N GLN A 177 -4.26 1.55 14.43
CA GLN A 177 -5.51 1.21 15.12
C GLN A 177 -6.73 1.76 14.37
N VAL A 178 -6.68 3.01 13.91
CA VAL A 178 -7.77 3.62 13.11
C VAL A 178 -7.85 2.99 11.73
N GLN A 179 -6.72 2.77 11.08
CA GLN A 179 -6.67 2.12 9.77
C GLN A 179 -7.34 0.74 9.77
N GLY A 180 -7.18 -0.02 10.85
CA GLY A 180 -7.78 -1.34 11.01
C GLY A 180 -9.31 -1.33 11.12
N ILE A 181 -9.91 -0.23 11.56
CA ILE A 181 -11.37 -0.07 11.62
C ILE A 181 -11.98 -0.16 10.21
N PHE A 182 -11.29 0.40 9.22
CA PHE A 182 -11.79 0.46 7.84
C PHE A 182 -11.91 -0.91 7.14
N TYR A 183 -11.30 -1.97 7.68
CA TYR A 183 -11.51 -3.32 7.15
C TYR A 183 -12.95 -3.81 7.24
N LYS A 184 -13.73 -3.25 8.16
CA LYS A 184 -15.14 -3.59 8.39
C LYS A 184 -16.09 -2.54 7.81
N ALA A 185 -15.58 -1.56 7.07
CA ALA A 185 -16.41 -0.51 6.50
C ALA A 185 -17.27 -1.04 5.35
N SER A 186 -18.54 -0.66 5.35
CA SER A 186 -19.44 -0.76 4.20
C SER A 186 -19.46 0.51 3.38
N GLN A 187 -19.21 1.65 4.02
CA GLN A 187 -19.11 2.96 3.38
C GLN A 187 -18.26 3.89 4.23
N ILE A 188 -17.53 4.79 3.58
CA ILE A 188 -16.81 5.89 4.22
C ILE A 188 -17.19 7.19 3.53
N VAL A 189 -17.58 8.17 4.29
CA VAL A 189 -17.88 9.54 3.81
C VAL A 189 -16.84 10.47 4.41
N ILE A 190 -16.12 11.19 3.57
CA ILE A 190 -15.15 12.21 3.95
C ILE A 190 -15.69 13.55 3.47
N THR A 191 -15.92 14.47 4.40
CA THR A 191 -16.24 15.85 4.07
C THR A 191 -14.98 16.69 4.23
N VAL A 192 -14.56 17.32 3.16
CA VAL A 192 -13.40 18.21 3.12
C VAL A 192 -13.96 19.62 2.94
N HIS A 193 -13.87 20.42 3.99
CA HIS A 193 -14.32 21.81 3.94
C HIS A 193 -13.39 22.64 3.06
N ARG A 194 -13.74 23.92 2.82
CA ARG A 194 -12.87 24.81 2.05
C ARG A 194 -11.46 24.84 2.65
N ASN A 195 -10.48 24.41 1.86
CA ASN A 195 -9.07 24.30 2.19
C ASN A 195 -8.21 24.91 1.06
N ASP A 196 -6.91 24.88 1.23
CA ASP A 196 -5.97 25.21 0.17
C ASP A 196 -6.13 24.25 -1.02
N PRO A 197 -6.15 24.72 -2.27
CA PRO A 197 -6.25 23.86 -3.46
C PRO A 197 -5.20 22.75 -3.53
N GLY A 198 -4.00 22.98 -2.99
CA GLY A 198 -2.94 21.98 -2.92
C GLY A 198 -3.30 20.76 -2.05
N GLU A 199 -4.05 20.98 -0.96
CA GLU A 199 -4.52 19.92 -0.06
C GLU A 199 -5.53 18.99 -0.75
N TYR A 200 -6.46 19.56 -1.53
CA TYR A 200 -7.39 18.77 -2.33
C TYR A 200 -6.68 17.92 -3.37
N LYS A 201 -5.75 18.53 -4.11
CA LYS A 201 -4.96 17.85 -5.15
C LYS A 201 -4.23 16.64 -4.56
N LEU A 202 -3.62 16.80 -3.39
CA LEU A 202 -2.91 15.73 -2.70
C LEU A 202 -3.87 14.58 -2.34
N LEU A 203 -4.99 14.88 -1.70
CA LEU A 203 -5.99 13.88 -1.30
C LEU A 203 -6.54 13.11 -2.51
N PHE A 204 -6.93 13.82 -3.55
CA PHE A 204 -7.50 13.21 -4.75
C PHE A 204 -6.49 12.36 -5.51
N ARG A 205 -5.22 12.76 -5.52
CA ARG A 205 -4.14 11.97 -6.08
C ARG A 205 -3.98 10.63 -5.35
N TYR A 206 -4.06 10.61 -4.02
CA TYR A 206 -4.03 9.37 -3.26
C TYR A 206 -5.28 8.50 -3.49
N LEU A 207 -6.47 9.10 -3.68
CA LEU A 207 -7.67 8.35 -4.10
C LEU A 207 -7.43 7.58 -5.41
N LYS A 208 -6.82 8.23 -6.40
CA LYS A 208 -6.45 7.61 -7.67
C LYS A 208 -5.36 6.56 -7.49
N LEU A 209 -4.25 6.90 -6.81
CA LEU A 209 -3.12 6.01 -6.58
C LEU A 209 -3.55 4.67 -5.97
N PHE A 210 -4.50 4.71 -5.03
CA PHE A 210 -5.03 3.52 -4.39
C PHE A 210 -6.22 2.89 -5.12
N GLN A 211 -6.59 3.44 -6.28
CA GLN A 211 -7.69 2.95 -7.12
C GLN A 211 -9.00 2.79 -6.33
N LEU A 212 -9.31 3.77 -5.48
CA LEU A 212 -10.50 3.75 -4.65
C LEU A 212 -11.73 4.12 -5.46
N MET A 213 -12.81 3.39 -5.24
CA MET A 213 -14.11 3.70 -5.82
C MET A 213 -14.75 4.83 -5.02
N ALA A 214 -14.45 6.06 -5.42
CA ALA A 214 -14.91 7.27 -4.74
C ALA A 214 -15.88 8.05 -5.61
N TYR A 215 -16.94 8.55 -4.96
CA TYR A 215 -17.84 9.56 -5.44
C TYR A 215 -17.42 10.89 -4.86
N ILE A 216 -17.21 11.89 -5.68
CA ILE A 216 -16.81 13.23 -5.25
C ILE A 216 -17.87 14.21 -5.70
N GLU A 217 -18.46 14.92 -4.76
CA GLU A 217 -19.46 15.96 -4.96
C GLU A 217 -18.96 17.26 -4.34
N GLY A 218 -19.39 18.40 -4.89
CA GLY A 218 -18.99 19.72 -4.41
C GLY A 218 -18.01 20.43 -5.33
N ASP A 219 -17.44 21.52 -4.83
CA ASP A 219 -16.53 22.39 -5.56
C ASP A 219 -15.44 22.97 -4.62
N ALA A 220 -14.47 23.70 -5.22
CA ALA A 220 -13.35 24.26 -4.49
C ALA A 220 -13.77 25.41 -3.51
N ASP A 221 -14.91 26.07 -3.74
CA ASP A 221 -15.37 27.19 -2.93
C ASP A 221 -16.12 26.75 -1.69
N HIS A 222 -16.90 25.67 -1.80
CA HIS A 222 -17.74 25.14 -0.71
C HIS A 222 -17.10 23.93 -0.04
N GLY A 223 -16.20 23.23 -0.73
CA GLY A 223 -15.57 22.00 -0.29
C GLY A 223 -16.16 20.78 -1.00
N PHE A 224 -15.68 19.60 -0.60
CA PHE A 224 -16.01 18.35 -1.26
C PHE A 224 -16.53 17.31 -0.28
N THR A 225 -17.51 16.53 -0.73
CA THR A 225 -17.93 15.29 -0.07
C THR A 225 -17.48 14.10 -0.90
N ILE A 226 -16.70 13.23 -0.31
CA ILE A 226 -16.11 12.07 -0.94
C ILE A 226 -16.73 10.82 -0.32
N THR A 227 -17.55 10.11 -1.06
CA THR A 227 -18.15 8.84 -0.63
C THR A 227 -17.39 7.69 -1.24
N ILE A 228 -16.85 6.81 -0.40
CA ILE A 228 -16.07 5.63 -0.78
C ILE A 228 -16.85 4.40 -0.37
N ASP A 229 -17.12 3.50 -1.31
CA ASP A 229 -17.71 2.20 -1.00
C ASP A 229 -16.71 1.34 -0.22
N GLY A 230 -17.15 0.72 0.86
CA GLY A 230 -16.28 -0.08 1.72
C GLY A 230 -16.06 -1.52 1.23
N PRO A 231 -15.07 -2.24 1.79
CA PRO A 231 -14.74 -3.60 1.37
C PRO A 231 -15.88 -4.59 1.62
N VAL A 232 -16.72 -4.34 2.62
CA VAL A 232 -17.81 -5.23 2.98
C VAL A 232 -18.95 -5.18 1.97
N SER A 233 -19.28 -3.99 1.44
CA SER A 233 -20.35 -3.81 0.45
C SER A 233 -19.97 -4.35 -0.93
N LEU A 234 -18.70 -4.26 -1.33
CA LEU A 234 -18.27 -4.57 -2.69
C LEU A 234 -17.78 -6.01 -2.89
N PHE A 235 -17.18 -6.60 -1.85
CA PHE A 235 -16.34 -7.79 -2.04
C PHE A 235 -16.53 -8.88 -0.98
N GLY A 236 -17.59 -8.79 -0.19
CA GLY A 236 -17.78 -9.73 0.92
C GLY A 236 -16.64 -9.69 1.96
N GLY A 237 -15.91 -8.55 2.05
CA GLY A 237 -14.82 -8.38 2.99
C GLY A 237 -13.40 -8.53 2.41
N SER A 238 -13.17 -8.14 1.15
CA SER A 238 -11.82 -8.16 0.56
C SER A 238 -10.82 -7.35 1.38
N THR A 239 -9.86 -8.05 1.96
CA THR A 239 -8.76 -7.44 2.75
C THR A 239 -7.91 -6.48 1.92
N ARG A 240 -7.70 -6.79 0.63
CA ARG A 240 -6.90 -5.96 -0.28
C ARG A 240 -7.52 -4.57 -0.49
N TYR A 241 -8.84 -4.50 -0.63
CA TYR A 241 -9.52 -3.22 -0.83
C TYR A 241 -9.62 -2.42 0.49
N GLY A 242 -9.88 -3.08 1.61
CA GLY A 242 -9.81 -2.47 2.93
C GLY A 242 -8.43 -1.89 3.24
N LEU A 243 -7.36 -2.57 2.80
CA LEU A 243 -6.00 -2.08 2.88
C LEU A 243 -5.79 -0.80 2.03
N ALA A 244 -6.36 -0.76 0.83
CA ALA A 244 -6.29 0.42 -0.04
C ALA A 244 -6.97 1.65 0.60
N ILE A 245 -8.16 1.46 1.19
CA ILE A 245 -8.86 2.53 1.93
C ILE A 245 -8.04 2.98 3.14
N ALA A 246 -7.52 2.06 3.91
CA ALA A 246 -6.73 2.39 5.10
C ALA A 246 -5.46 3.19 4.78
N LYS A 247 -4.88 3.00 3.58
CA LYS A 247 -3.76 3.79 3.07
C LYS A 247 -4.13 5.25 2.73
N LEU A 248 -5.42 5.56 2.56
CA LEU A 248 -5.85 6.94 2.31
C LEU A 248 -5.77 7.80 3.56
N LEU A 249 -5.94 7.22 4.76
CA LEU A 249 -5.96 8.00 6.00
C LEU A 249 -4.72 8.88 6.21
N PRO A 250 -3.48 8.40 6.02
CA PRO A 250 -2.31 9.27 6.13
C PRO A 250 -2.33 10.47 5.17
N ALA A 251 -2.91 10.31 3.97
CA ALA A 251 -3.05 11.41 3.03
C ALA A 251 -4.11 12.43 3.49
N LEU A 252 -5.21 11.95 4.06
CA LEU A 252 -6.26 12.81 4.63
C LEU A 252 -5.72 13.67 5.78
N LEU A 253 -4.77 13.17 6.57
CA LEU A 253 -4.15 13.91 7.68
C LEU A 253 -3.32 15.13 7.23
N HIS A 254 -3.05 15.31 5.94
CA HIS A 254 -2.44 16.52 5.38
C HIS A 254 -3.47 17.60 5.01
N VAL A 255 -4.75 17.27 5.06
CA VAL A 255 -5.83 18.24 4.87
C VAL A 255 -6.14 18.94 6.20
N THR A 256 -6.35 20.24 6.19
CA THR A 256 -6.51 21.04 7.42
C THR A 256 -7.91 20.88 8.02
N ARG A 257 -8.97 20.97 7.22
CA ARG A 257 -10.35 20.94 7.67
C ARG A 257 -11.16 19.84 6.98
N TRP A 258 -11.44 18.80 7.72
CA TRP A 258 -12.18 17.64 7.24
C TRP A 258 -12.92 16.94 8.37
N SER A 259 -13.88 16.12 8.01
CA SER A 259 -14.49 15.12 8.89
C SER A 259 -14.65 13.81 8.13
N LEU A 260 -14.62 12.69 8.84
CA LEU A 260 -14.79 11.36 8.27
C LEU A 260 -15.81 10.58 9.09
N THR A 261 -16.76 9.97 8.41
CA THR A 261 -17.72 9.02 8.99
C THR A 261 -17.64 7.70 8.25
N ALA A 262 -17.46 6.61 8.99
CA ALA A 262 -17.47 5.26 8.43
C ALA A 262 -18.64 4.46 8.99
N THR A 263 -19.43 3.86 8.10
CA THR A 263 -20.43 2.85 8.44
C THR A 263 -19.78 1.48 8.41
N LEU A 264 -19.85 0.74 9.51
CA LEU A 264 -19.13 -0.51 9.71
C LEU A 264 -20.13 -1.66 9.87
N GLN A 265 -19.79 -2.84 9.37
CA GLN A 265 -20.53 -4.07 9.60
C GLN A 265 -19.75 -4.96 10.56
N THR A 266 -20.33 -5.25 11.70
CA THR A 266 -19.73 -6.10 12.73
C THR A 266 -20.66 -7.27 13.02
N LYS A 267 -20.09 -8.43 13.33
CA LYS A 267 -20.88 -9.57 13.83
C LYS A 267 -21.04 -9.44 15.32
N ASP A 268 -22.28 -9.57 15.78
CA ASP A 268 -22.56 -9.69 17.21
C ASP A 268 -21.89 -10.97 17.76
N ALA A 269 -21.27 -10.84 18.94
CA ALA A 269 -20.52 -11.94 19.54
C ALA A 269 -21.39 -13.16 19.91
N TYR A 270 -22.66 -12.93 20.27
CA TYR A 270 -23.57 -13.95 20.74
C TYR A 270 -24.51 -14.47 19.65
N THR A 271 -25.14 -13.53 18.93
CA THR A 271 -26.19 -13.88 17.94
C THR A 271 -25.60 -14.13 16.55
N ARG A 272 -24.32 -13.76 16.31
CA ARG A 272 -23.65 -13.75 15.01
C ARG A 272 -24.39 -12.92 13.94
N SER A 273 -25.44 -12.19 14.32
CA SER A 273 -26.13 -11.27 13.42
C SER A 273 -25.22 -10.10 13.02
N LEU A 274 -25.42 -9.58 11.81
CA LEU A 274 -24.72 -8.37 11.37
C LEU A 274 -25.34 -7.16 12.08
N ARG A 275 -24.48 -6.34 12.67
CA ARG A 275 -24.84 -5.05 13.28
C ARG A 275 -24.11 -3.93 12.60
N THR A 276 -24.85 -2.88 12.30
CA THR A 276 -24.28 -1.64 11.81
C THR A 276 -23.69 -0.87 12.98
N ARG A 277 -22.47 -0.33 12.78
CA ARG A 277 -21.76 0.50 13.72
C ARG A 277 -21.24 1.75 13.01
N HIS A 278 -20.92 2.77 13.75
CA HIS A 278 -20.41 4.03 13.21
C HIS A 278 -19.06 4.38 13.83
N PHE A 279 -18.22 4.96 13.01
CA PHE A 279 -16.96 5.53 13.44
C PHE A 279 -16.83 6.93 12.85
N THR A 280 -16.49 7.92 13.68
CA THR A 280 -16.27 9.30 13.26
C THR A 280 -14.86 9.73 13.61
N LEU A 281 -14.25 10.54 12.75
CA LEU A 281 -12.93 11.09 12.95
C LEU A 281 -12.87 12.52 12.42
N GLU A 282 -12.22 13.40 13.20
CA GLU A 282 -11.97 14.79 12.87
C GLU A 282 -10.50 15.14 13.17
N PRO A 283 -9.97 16.25 12.62
CA PRO A 283 -8.61 16.71 12.92
C PRO A 283 -8.50 17.09 14.40
N ASN A 284 -7.90 16.24 15.20
CA ASN A 284 -7.77 16.44 16.65
C ASN A 284 -6.32 16.37 17.17
N GLY A 285 -5.35 16.36 16.27
CA GLY A 285 -3.91 16.28 16.59
C GLY A 285 -3.42 14.97 17.18
N ARG A 286 -4.29 13.97 17.37
CA ARG A 286 -3.90 12.64 17.94
C ARG A 286 -3.27 11.71 16.91
N LEU A 287 -3.53 11.94 15.64
CA LEU A 287 -3.00 11.15 14.53
C LEU A 287 -1.98 11.97 13.75
N VAL A 288 -0.86 11.36 13.44
CA VAL A 288 0.21 11.95 12.63
C VAL A 288 0.40 11.13 11.37
N SER A 289 0.47 11.82 10.23
CA SER A 289 0.79 11.16 8.97
C SER A 289 2.23 10.70 8.95
N HIS A 290 2.46 9.49 8.46
CA HIS A 290 3.81 8.99 8.15
C HIS A 290 4.14 9.17 6.66
N TYR A 291 3.23 9.75 5.87
CA TYR A 291 3.55 10.11 4.50
C TYR A 291 4.31 11.44 4.47
N PRO A 292 5.33 11.57 3.65
CA PRO A 292 5.95 12.86 3.42
C PRO A 292 4.92 13.80 2.78
N PRO A 293 4.98 15.10 3.06
CA PRO A 293 4.12 16.09 2.41
C PRO A 293 4.44 16.26 0.92
N SER A 294 5.47 15.59 0.41
CA SER A 294 5.91 15.65 -0.98
C SER A 294 5.10 14.72 -1.89
N LYS A 295 5.03 15.10 -3.16
CA LYS A 295 4.26 14.50 -4.26
C LYS A 295 4.42 12.97 -4.34
N PRO A 296 3.34 12.17 -4.18
CA PRO A 296 3.40 10.75 -4.50
C PRO A 296 3.51 10.57 -6.02
N TYR A 297 4.20 9.54 -6.44
CA TYR A 297 4.15 9.09 -7.82
C TYR A 297 2.79 8.44 -8.09
N ASP A 298 2.20 8.81 -9.21
CA ASP A 298 1.00 8.22 -9.73
C ASP A 298 1.22 6.72 -10.06
N SER A 299 0.25 6.02 -10.61
CA SER A 299 0.38 4.60 -10.91
C SER A 299 1.63 4.28 -11.75
N MET A 300 2.14 3.03 -11.68
CA MET A 300 3.27 2.60 -12.52
C MET A 300 3.00 2.79 -14.01
N LEU A 301 1.74 2.75 -14.44
CA LEU A 301 1.35 3.00 -15.84
C LEU A 301 1.58 4.46 -16.22
N GLU A 302 1.17 5.39 -15.37
CA GLU A 302 1.36 6.83 -15.58
C GLU A 302 2.84 7.21 -15.54
N GLN A 303 3.59 6.71 -14.57
CA GLN A 303 5.04 6.88 -14.50
C GLN A 303 5.71 6.41 -15.79
N SER A 304 5.43 5.17 -16.20
CA SER A 304 5.98 4.56 -17.40
C SER A 304 5.58 5.29 -18.68
N PHE A 305 4.40 5.91 -18.72
CA PHE A 305 3.98 6.73 -19.84
C PHE A 305 4.76 8.06 -19.87
N ALA A 306 4.86 8.75 -18.73
CA ALA A 306 5.58 10.01 -18.62
C ALA A 306 7.06 9.87 -18.96
N ASP A 307 7.71 8.80 -18.47
CA ASP A 307 9.13 8.53 -18.76
C ASP A 307 9.35 8.32 -20.27
N ARG A 308 8.45 7.61 -20.95
CA ARG A 308 8.52 7.42 -22.41
C ARG A 308 8.16 8.67 -23.19
N TRP A 309 7.22 9.50 -22.67
CA TRP A 309 6.91 10.79 -23.29
C TRP A 309 8.11 11.72 -23.28
N ALA A 310 8.85 11.76 -22.19
CA ALA A 310 10.07 12.59 -22.04
C ALA A 310 11.17 12.25 -23.06
N THR A 311 11.20 11.03 -23.59
CA THR A 311 12.14 10.60 -24.63
C THR A 311 11.67 10.87 -26.05
N LEU A 312 10.41 11.30 -26.22
CA LEU A 312 9.81 11.53 -27.53
C LEU A 312 10.12 12.94 -28.05
N LYS A 313 10.52 13.05 -29.31
CA LYS A 313 10.68 14.35 -29.99
C LYS A 313 9.31 14.83 -30.47
N THR A 314 8.68 15.73 -29.73
CA THR A 314 7.38 16.32 -30.03
C THR A 314 7.32 17.75 -29.51
N GLU A 315 6.51 18.59 -30.13
CA GLU A 315 6.20 19.94 -29.65
C GLU A 315 5.19 19.94 -28.49
N TRP A 316 4.49 18.82 -28.27
CA TRP A 316 3.55 18.68 -27.17
C TRP A 316 4.25 18.50 -25.84
N LYS A 317 4.03 19.42 -24.91
CA LYS A 317 4.49 19.35 -23.53
C LYS A 317 3.50 18.53 -22.71
N LEU A 318 4.02 17.53 -21.97
CA LEU A 318 3.24 16.76 -21.01
C LEU A 318 3.36 17.43 -19.64
N GLU A 319 2.23 17.87 -19.10
CA GLU A 319 2.16 18.39 -17.73
C GLU A 319 1.44 17.38 -16.83
N ARG A 320 2.04 17.15 -15.70
CA ARG A 320 1.41 16.50 -14.54
C ARG A 320 0.72 17.59 -13.72
N GLU A 321 -0.08 17.22 -12.76
CA GLU A 321 -0.77 18.17 -11.88
C GLU A 321 -1.81 19.02 -12.62
N VAL A 322 -2.72 18.33 -13.24
CA VAL A 322 -3.87 18.95 -13.90
C VAL A 322 -4.80 19.54 -12.84
N ASP A 323 -5.36 20.71 -13.15
CA ASP A 323 -6.37 21.31 -12.28
C ASP A 323 -7.62 20.43 -12.21
N LEU A 324 -8.34 20.60 -11.09
CA LEU A 324 -9.65 19.98 -10.93
C LEU A 324 -10.59 20.49 -12.01
N ILE A 325 -11.22 19.58 -12.76
CA ILE A 325 -12.23 19.94 -13.74
C ILE A 325 -13.58 19.87 -13.06
N PRO A 326 -14.27 21.00 -12.85
CA PRO A 326 -15.61 20.96 -12.30
C PRO A 326 -16.56 20.29 -13.28
N ILE A 327 -17.35 19.34 -12.77
CA ILE A 327 -18.44 18.69 -13.46
C ILE A 327 -19.70 18.95 -12.65
N PRO A 328 -20.89 19.15 -13.23
CA PRO A 328 -22.10 19.32 -12.44
C PRO A 328 -22.26 18.23 -11.38
N GLY A 329 -22.18 18.63 -10.09
CA GLY A 329 -22.25 17.74 -8.95
C GLY A 329 -21.01 16.89 -8.65
N SER A 330 -19.87 17.12 -9.33
CA SER A 330 -18.65 16.33 -9.12
C SER A 330 -17.38 17.06 -9.61
N VAL A 331 -16.22 16.41 -9.49
CA VAL A 331 -14.95 16.83 -10.10
C VAL A 331 -14.29 15.69 -10.82
N MET A 332 -13.62 16.00 -11.92
CA MET A 332 -12.73 15.09 -12.62
C MET A 332 -11.28 15.55 -12.46
N ILE A 333 -10.39 14.59 -12.31
CA ILE A 333 -8.95 14.83 -12.16
C ILE A 333 -8.24 14.01 -13.21
N PRO A 334 -7.90 14.59 -14.36
CA PRO A 334 -7.13 13.91 -15.38
C PRO A 334 -5.72 13.57 -14.90
N ASP A 335 -5.09 12.55 -15.49
CA ASP A 335 -3.74 12.15 -15.14
C ASP A 335 -2.69 13.13 -15.68
N PHE A 336 -2.96 13.66 -16.89
CA PHE A 336 -2.06 14.58 -17.59
C PHE A 336 -2.81 15.66 -18.35
N ARG A 337 -2.08 16.76 -18.63
CA ARG A 337 -2.42 17.78 -19.61
C ARG A 337 -1.34 17.78 -20.69
N LEU A 338 -1.75 17.80 -21.94
CA LEU A 338 -0.92 17.94 -23.12
C LEU A 338 -1.11 19.36 -23.67
N ILE A 339 -0.03 20.13 -23.79
CA ILE A 339 -0.05 21.52 -24.23
C ILE A 339 0.80 21.65 -25.47
N HIS A 340 0.25 22.25 -26.52
CA HIS A 340 0.98 22.61 -27.73
C HIS A 340 1.35 24.09 -27.73
N PRO A 341 2.48 24.51 -28.34
CA PRO A 341 2.90 25.90 -28.38
C PRO A 341 1.89 26.86 -29.06
N ASP A 342 1.02 26.34 -29.91
CA ASP A 342 -0.06 27.10 -30.55
C ASP A 342 -1.27 27.39 -29.65
N GLY A 343 -1.24 26.96 -28.37
CA GLY A 343 -2.29 27.17 -27.40
C GLY A 343 -3.32 26.03 -27.28
N ARG A 344 -3.29 25.02 -28.16
CA ARG A 344 -4.15 23.83 -27.99
C ARG A 344 -3.74 23.05 -26.76
N SER A 345 -4.72 22.59 -26.00
CA SER A 345 -4.47 21.71 -24.85
C SER A 345 -5.48 20.58 -24.80
N PHE A 346 -5.00 19.41 -24.40
CA PHE A 346 -5.83 18.22 -24.21
C PHE A 346 -5.55 17.61 -22.85
N LEU A 347 -6.58 17.02 -22.26
CA LEU A 347 -6.50 16.27 -21.02
C LEU A 347 -6.39 14.80 -21.33
N LEU A 348 -5.55 14.08 -20.62
CA LEU A 348 -5.37 12.64 -20.79
C LEU A 348 -5.71 11.92 -19.49
N GLU A 349 -6.61 10.96 -19.58
CA GLU A 349 -6.98 10.05 -18.50
C GLU A 349 -6.65 8.61 -18.89
N ILE A 350 -5.89 7.89 -18.07
CA ILE A 350 -5.50 6.49 -18.33
C ILE A 350 -6.42 5.56 -17.54
N VAL A 351 -7.26 4.85 -18.28
CA VAL A 351 -8.23 3.90 -17.73
C VAL A 351 -7.59 2.50 -17.73
N GLY A 352 -6.94 2.13 -16.65
CA GLY A 352 -6.24 0.86 -16.50
C GLY A 352 -7.16 -0.31 -16.15
N TYR A 353 -7.07 -0.83 -14.92
CA TYR A 353 -7.88 -1.95 -14.45
C TYR A 353 -9.03 -1.46 -13.54
N TRP A 354 -10.26 -1.37 -14.09
CA TRP A 354 -11.43 -0.89 -13.34
C TRP A 354 -12.62 -1.85 -13.45
N ARG A 355 -13.48 -1.87 -12.43
CA ARG A 355 -14.69 -2.67 -12.43
C ARG A 355 -15.79 -2.07 -13.31
N PRO A 356 -16.69 -2.92 -13.83
CA PRO A 356 -17.77 -2.48 -14.72
C PRO A 356 -18.63 -1.33 -14.18
N GLU A 357 -18.98 -1.37 -12.89
CA GLU A 357 -19.82 -0.34 -12.24
C GLU A 357 -19.09 1.01 -12.15
N TYR A 358 -17.79 0.98 -11.86
CA TYR A 358 -16.98 2.19 -11.81
C TYR A 358 -16.77 2.78 -13.20
N LEU A 359 -16.57 1.93 -14.20
CA LEU A 359 -16.48 2.37 -15.60
C LEU A 359 -17.75 3.11 -16.04
N LYS A 360 -18.94 2.57 -15.77
CA LYS A 360 -20.22 3.26 -16.06
C LYS A 360 -20.27 4.65 -15.46
N LYS A 361 -19.88 4.78 -14.19
CA LYS A 361 -19.89 6.04 -13.47
C LYS A 361 -18.89 7.03 -14.06
N LYS A 362 -17.67 6.58 -14.37
CA LYS A 362 -16.62 7.41 -14.96
C LYS A 362 -17.00 7.88 -16.36
N PHE A 363 -17.53 7.00 -17.19
CA PHE A 363 -18.02 7.40 -18.51
C PHE A 363 -19.20 8.37 -18.42
N ALA A 364 -20.11 8.19 -17.46
CA ALA A 364 -21.18 9.15 -17.20
C ALA A 364 -20.63 10.52 -16.75
N GLN A 365 -19.55 10.54 -15.96
CA GLN A 365 -18.86 11.79 -15.59
C GLN A 365 -18.24 12.47 -16.82
N VAL A 366 -17.51 11.71 -17.64
CA VAL A 366 -16.91 12.21 -18.89
C VAL A 366 -17.97 12.78 -19.80
N TRP A 367 -19.09 12.08 -19.94
CA TRP A 367 -20.21 12.54 -20.77
C TRP A 367 -20.85 13.84 -20.22
N ARG A 368 -21.04 13.94 -18.91
CA ARG A 368 -21.57 15.15 -18.26
C ARG A 368 -20.60 16.33 -18.30
N SER A 369 -19.30 16.07 -18.39
CA SER A 369 -18.30 17.14 -18.46
C SER A 369 -18.40 17.96 -19.76
N GLY A 370 -18.96 17.39 -20.82
CA GLY A 370 -18.99 18.02 -22.15
C GLY A 370 -17.57 18.35 -22.68
N CYS A 371 -16.52 17.75 -22.08
CA CYS A 371 -15.15 18.08 -22.39
C CYS A 371 -14.71 17.38 -23.69
N ASP A 372 -14.71 18.10 -24.79
CA ASP A 372 -14.25 17.65 -26.11
C ASP A 372 -12.72 17.58 -26.22
N HIS A 373 -12.01 18.20 -25.29
CA HIS A 373 -10.55 18.18 -25.20
C HIS A 373 -10.01 17.04 -24.30
N LEU A 374 -10.79 15.97 -24.09
CA LEU A 374 -10.41 14.83 -23.29
C LEU A 374 -9.99 13.64 -24.14
N ILE A 375 -8.87 13.04 -23.81
CA ILE A 375 -8.40 11.77 -24.37
C ILE A 375 -8.53 10.70 -23.27
N LEU A 376 -9.23 9.62 -23.57
CA LEU A 376 -9.32 8.43 -22.72
C LEU A 376 -8.41 7.35 -23.29
N ALA A 377 -7.35 7.00 -22.56
CA ALA A 377 -6.53 5.85 -22.88
C ALA A 377 -7.07 4.62 -22.13
N ILE A 378 -7.64 3.66 -22.87
CA ILE A 378 -8.40 2.54 -22.31
C ILE A 378 -7.63 1.23 -22.55
N SER A 379 -7.44 0.45 -21.48
CA SER A 379 -6.85 -0.88 -21.62
C SER A 379 -7.80 -1.85 -22.33
N GLU A 380 -7.31 -2.55 -23.37
CA GLU A 380 -8.05 -3.61 -24.10
C GLU A 380 -8.45 -4.79 -23.19
N ARG A 381 -7.84 -4.91 -22.02
CA ARG A 381 -8.20 -5.93 -21.00
C ARG A 381 -9.54 -5.63 -20.32
N LEU A 382 -10.06 -4.43 -20.48
CA LEU A 382 -11.35 -4.03 -19.93
C LEU A 382 -12.50 -4.48 -20.84
N ASN A 383 -13.40 -5.30 -20.31
CA ASN A 383 -14.59 -5.71 -21.03
C ASN A 383 -15.70 -4.65 -20.84
N LEU A 384 -15.70 -3.64 -21.73
CA LEU A 384 -16.65 -2.53 -21.68
C LEU A 384 -18.09 -2.96 -21.99
N GLU A 385 -18.28 -3.99 -22.79
CA GLU A 385 -19.62 -4.52 -23.11
C GLU A 385 -20.29 -5.11 -21.88
N LYS A 386 -19.53 -5.89 -21.06
CA LYS A 386 -20.02 -6.36 -19.76
C LYS A 386 -20.32 -5.22 -18.80
N ALA A 387 -19.63 -4.09 -18.94
CA ALA A 387 -19.90 -2.89 -18.18
C ALA A 387 -21.13 -2.14 -18.68
N GLY A 388 -21.69 -2.49 -19.84
CA GLY A 388 -22.80 -1.78 -20.47
C GLY A 388 -22.44 -0.34 -20.85
N VAL A 389 -21.18 -0.09 -21.18
CA VAL A 389 -20.66 1.21 -21.63
C VAL A 389 -20.61 1.23 -23.14
N LYS A 390 -21.37 2.15 -23.75
CA LYS A 390 -21.33 2.40 -25.20
C LYS A 390 -20.31 3.52 -25.46
N ILE A 391 -19.23 3.17 -26.13
CA ILE A 391 -18.12 4.08 -26.46
C ILE A 391 -18.55 5.13 -27.49
N SER A 392 -19.48 4.76 -28.41
CA SER A 392 -20.00 5.63 -29.45
C SER A 392 -20.60 6.94 -28.95
N ASP A 393 -21.03 6.97 -27.68
CA ASP A 393 -21.74 8.11 -27.10
C ASP A 393 -20.78 9.04 -26.30
N THR A 394 -19.46 8.80 -26.34
CA THR A 394 -18.49 9.55 -25.56
C THR A 394 -17.89 10.69 -26.36
N PRO A 395 -17.93 11.95 -25.89
CA PRO A 395 -17.34 13.10 -26.58
C PRO A 395 -15.80 13.07 -26.60
N ALA A 396 -15.19 12.24 -25.74
CA ALA A 396 -13.76 12.11 -25.61
C ALA A 396 -13.13 11.31 -26.76
N ARG A 397 -11.90 11.66 -27.12
CA ARG A 397 -11.07 10.88 -28.04
C ARG A 397 -10.57 9.62 -27.34
N ILE A 398 -10.54 8.47 -28.02
CA ILE A 398 -10.19 7.20 -27.41
C ILE A 398 -8.90 6.65 -28.00
N VAL A 399 -8.00 6.21 -27.09
CA VAL A 399 -6.78 5.50 -27.42
C VAL A 399 -6.81 4.14 -26.73
N TRP A 400 -6.71 3.07 -27.51
CA TRP A 400 -6.63 1.71 -26.96
C TRP A 400 -5.20 1.29 -26.69
N PHE A 401 -4.95 0.58 -25.58
CA PHE A 401 -3.65 -0.02 -25.30
C PHE A 401 -3.79 -1.39 -24.63
N LYS A 402 -2.83 -2.27 -24.87
CA LYS A 402 -2.86 -3.65 -24.34
C LYS A 402 -2.15 -3.78 -22.99
N ASP A 403 -0.87 -3.50 -22.96
CA ASP A 403 -0.04 -3.64 -21.75
C ASP A 403 0.54 -2.31 -21.28
N LYS A 404 0.94 -1.46 -22.22
CA LYS A 404 1.59 -0.16 -21.96
C LYS A 404 1.05 0.86 -22.95
N LEU A 405 0.62 2.00 -22.45
CA LEU A 405 0.21 3.12 -23.30
C LEU A 405 1.44 3.69 -24.03
N GLN A 406 1.40 3.68 -25.36
CA GLN A 406 2.48 4.21 -26.19
C GLN A 406 2.26 5.71 -26.46
N PRO A 407 3.27 6.59 -26.26
CA PRO A 407 3.16 8.02 -26.57
C PRO A 407 2.73 8.32 -28.01
N LYS A 408 3.21 7.52 -28.96
CA LYS A 408 2.85 7.68 -30.37
C LYS A 408 1.35 7.53 -30.62
N ALA A 409 0.70 6.56 -29.97
CA ALA A 409 -0.75 6.35 -30.09
C ALA A 409 -1.56 7.55 -29.60
N VAL A 410 -1.08 8.26 -28.59
CA VAL A 410 -1.70 9.50 -28.09
C VAL A 410 -1.45 10.63 -29.08
N LEU A 411 -0.24 10.77 -29.64
CA LEU A 411 0.05 11.78 -30.68
C LEU A 411 -0.78 11.61 -31.93
N ASP A 412 -0.99 10.38 -32.40
CA ASP A 412 -1.80 10.10 -33.58
C ASP A 412 -3.25 10.58 -33.42
N VAL A 413 -3.76 10.63 -32.19
CA VAL A 413 -5.10 11.15 -31.86
C VAL A 413 -5.12 12.67 -31.70
N LEU A 414 -4.01 13.28 -31.30
CA LEU A 414 -3.88 14.74 -31.20
C LEU A 414 -3.81 15.42 -32.58
N LEU A 415 -3.32 14.71 -33.58
CA LEU A 415 -3.14 15.22 -34.94
C LEU A 415 -4.43 15.08 -35.81
N LYS A 416 -5.41 14.31 -35.34
CA LYS A 416 -6.73 14.21 -35.92
C LYS A 416 -7.68 15.29 -35.39
#